data_40f5862f98d55ebc399b71d86e507dac
#
_entry.id   40f5862f98d55ebc399b71d86e507dac
#
_cell.length_a   1.000
_cell.length_b   1.000
_cell.length_c   1.000
_cell.angle_alpha   90.00
_cell.angle_beta   90.00
_cell.angle_gamma   90.00
#
_symmetry.space_group_name_H-M   'P 1'
#
loop_
_entity.id
_entity.type
_entity.pdbx_description
1 polymer ?
#
loop_
_entity_poly.entity_id
_entity_poly.type
_entity_poly.pdbx_seq_one_letter_code
_entity_poly.pdbx_strand_id
1 'polypeptide(L)'
;MKHHYLIFTSLILLLLTACAPSTTPTAPPQTTAPAPTKTLPPPAATRTQTATPAPPITEGAPTPKVSPTPQWIRQLCSPLAEQTLAEIPEIVSDPYNPPPPGRDERHHGVDFAYYHRKNRTTNEGEIVQALLPGQVIATVIDQLPYGNMVIIETEGSRLPTELRTNLGMAPGESLYHLYAHFGDAPLVSMGDEIACGQALGTVGASGYNIVNPHLHLETRLGPAGQQFPAGMGFYTTAASEAERENYQLWRTSGVFRHFDPMRMIRFYLESRE
;
A
#
# COMPACT_ATOMS: atom_id res chain seq x y z
N MET A 1 -50.48 -26.73 -42.54
CA MET A 1 -49.71 -25.48 -42.58
C MET A 1 -48.21 -25.83 -42.58
N LYS A 2 -47.56 -25.60 -43.72
CA LYS A 2 -46.14 -26.00 -43.92
C LYS A 2 -45.25 -24.81 -43.58
N HIS A 3 -44.37 -24.92 -42.57
CA HIS A 3 -43.36 -23.94 -42.27
C HIS A 3 -42.10 -24.27 -43.06
N HIS A 4 -41.68 -23.33 -43.92
CA HIS A 4 -40.42 -23.39 -44.65
C HIS A 4 -39.33 -22.77 -43.78
N TYR A 5 -38.26 -23.53 -43.49
CA TYR A 5 -37.01 -23.03 -42.88
C TYR A 5 -36.10 -22.59 -44.02
N LEU A 6 -35.77 -21.32 -44.05
CA LEU A 6 -34.71 -20.75 -44.92
C LEU A 6 -33.35 -20.95 -44.20
N ILE A 7 -32.47 -21.72 -44.83
CA ILE A 7 -31.10 -21.90 -44.41
C ILE A 7 -30.25 -20.81 -45.12
N PHE A 8 -29.73 -19.87 -44.37
CA PHE A 8 -28.73 -18.89 -44.87
C PHE A 8 -27.34 -19.51 -44.72
N THR A 9 -26.74 -19.92 -45.82
CA THR A 9 -25.32 -20.31 -45.89
C THR A 9 -24.48 -19.05 -46.12
N SER A 10 -23.78 -18.60 -45.07
CA SER A 10 -22.79 -17.53 -45.17
C SER A 10 -21.46 -18.09 -45.66
N LEU A 11 -21.05 -17.69 -46.83
CA LEU A 11 -19.75 -17.97 -47.45
C LEU A 11 -18.71 -17.03 -46.82
N ILE A 12 -17.81 -17.56 -45.99
CA ILE A 12 -16.65 -16.82 -45.42
C ILE A 12 -15.53 -16.88 -46.46
N LEU A 13 -15.20 -15.75 -47.07
CA LEU A 13 -14.07 -15.55 -47.97
C LEU A 13 -12.81 -15.28 -47.09
N LEU A 14 -11.91 -16.27 -46.99
CA LEU A 14 -10.60 -16.11 -46.37
C LEU A 14 -9.66 -15.36 -47.30
N LEU A 15 -9.37 -14.09 -47.00
CA LEU A 15 -8.28 -13.33 -47.59
C LEU A 15 -6.96 -13.65 -46.88
N LEU A 16 -6.11 -14.44 -47.51
CA LEU A 16 -4.72 -14.66 -47.10
C LEU A 16 -3.88 -13.45 -47.52
N THR A 17 -3.58 -12.54 -46.60
CA THR A 17 -2.56 -11.49 -46.79
C THR A 17 -1.21 -12.06 -46.39
N ALA A 18 -0.32 -12.26 -47.39
CA ALA A 18 1.06 -12.64 -47.17
C ALA A 18 1.83 -11.43 -46.56
N CYS A 19 2.30 -11.56 -45.35
CA CYS A 19 3.26 -10.64 -44.75
C CYS A 19 4.67 -10.99 -45.25
N ALA A 20 5.29 -10.09 -46.00
CA ALA A 20 6.73 -10.15 -46.32
C ALA A 20 7.54 -9.73 -45.07
N PRO A 21 8.70 -10.38 -44.79
CA PRO A 21 9.55 -9.99 -43.68
C PRO A 21 10.24 -8.65 -43.94
N SER A 22 10.00 -7.63 -43.11
CA SER A 22 10.75 -6.38 -43.10
C SER A 22 12.14 -6.63 -42.51
N THR A 23 13.18 -6.51 -43.34
CA THR A 23 14.57 -6.50 -42.86
C THR A 23 14.90 -5.11 -42.28
N THR A 24 15.01 -5.04 -40.98
CA THR A 24 15.53 -3.86 -40.27
C THR A 24 17.06 -3.78 -40.46
N PRO A 25 17.63 -2.66 -40.91
CA PRO A 25 19.09 -2.53 -40.99
C PRO A 25 19.69 -2.47 -39.58
N THR A 26 20.62 -3.36 -39.30
CA THR A 26 21.42 -3.40 -38.08
C THR A 26 22.38 -2.20 -38.07
N ALA A 27 22.25 -1.31 -37.08
CA ALA A 27 23.19 -0.23 -36.86
C ALA A 27 24.58 -0.77 -36.46
N PRO A 28 25.69 -0.16 -36.90
CA PRO A 28 27.03 -0.58 -36.51
C PRO A 28 27.29 -0.35 -35.01
N PRO A 29 28.14 -1.17 -34.36
CA PRO A 29 28.43 -1.04 -32.95
C PRO A 29 29.13 0.30 -32.66
N GLN A 30 28.58 1.08 -31.76
CA GLN A 30 29.25 2.29 -31.23
C GLN A 30 30.39 1.87 -30.32
N THR A 31 31.61 2.26 -30.69
CA THR A 31 32.81 2.14 -29.87
C THR A 31 32.72 3.17 -28.74
N THR A 32 32.48 2.73 -27.53
CA THR A 32 32.53 3.58 -26.33
C THR A 32 33.99 3.91 -26.00
N ALA A 33 34.32 5.19 -26.02
CA ALA A 33 35.61 5.69 -25.53
C ALA A 33 35.71 5.49 -24.00
N PRO A 34 36.90 5.14 -23.46
CA PRO A 34 37.06 4.95 -22.03
C PRO A 34 36.88 6.26 -21.28
N ALA A 35 36.14 6.22 -20.17
CA ALA A 35 35.92 7.35 -19.27
C ALA A 35 37.24 7.80 -18.65
N PRO A 36 37.45 9.14 -18.41
CA PRO A 36 38.66 9.64 -17.79
C PRO A 36 38.75 9.18 -16.32
N THR A 37 39.88 8.55 -15.98
CA THR A 37 40.24 8.14 -14.63
C THR A 37 40.47 9.39 -13.77
N LYS A 38 39.61 9.62 -12.78
CA LYS A 38 39.84 10.67 -11.75
C LYS A 38 40.96 10.20 -10.85
N THR A 39 42.11 10.92 -10.94
CA THR A 39 43.23 10.78 -10.02
C THR A 39 42.81 11.37 -8.66
N LEU A 40 42.82 10.58 -7.62
CA LEU A 40 42.62 11.04 -6.23
C LEU A 40 43.82 11.86 -5.77
N PRO A 41 43.59 12.97 -5.04
CA PRO A 41 44.69 13.72 -4.42
C PRO A 41 45.35 12.90 -3.29
N PRO A 42 46.65 13.12 -3.00
CA PRO A 42 47.34 12.38 -1.96
C PRO A 42 46.79 12.72 -0.57
N PRO A 43 46.85 11.77 0.39
CA PRO A 43 46.34 12.01 1.74
C PRO A 43 47.10 13.10 2.46
N ALA A 44 46.35 14.01 3.07
CA ALA A 44 46.91 15.06 3.93
C ALA A 44 47.59 14.47 5.17
N ALA A 45 48.78 15.00 5.53
CA ALA A 45 49.54 14.56 6.67
C ALA A 45 48.74 14.71 7.99
N THR A 46 48.52 13.60 8.68
CA THR A 46 47.88 13.54 9.99
C THR A 46 48.78 14.20 11.04
N ARG A 47 48.34 15.33 11.58
CA ARG A 47 48.94 15.89 12.82
C ARG A 47 48.54 14.98 13.99
N THR A 48 49.51 14.31 14.58
CA THR A 48 49.35 13.60 15.85
C THR A 48 49.12 14.62 16.98
N GLN A 49 47.88 14.71 17.46
CA GLN A 49 47.59 15.45 18.70
C GLN A 49 47.77 14.48 19.86
N THR A 50 48.65 14.85 20.78
CA THR A 50 48.87 14.15 22.06
C THR A 50 47.55 14.28 22.87
N ALA A 51 46.89 13.17 23.11
CA ALA A 51 45.64 13.14 23.90
C ALA A 51 46.01 13.33 25.40
N THR A 52 45.45 14.36 26.02
CA THR A 52 45.39 14.49 27.48
C THR A 52 44.39 13.40 28.01
N PRO A 53 44.74 12.62 29.04
CA PRO A 53 43.85 11.60 29.59
C PRO A 53 42.61 12.30 30.16
N ALA A 54 41.43 11.85 29.71
CA ALA A 54 40.13 12.24 30.25
C ALA A 54 39.90 11.62 31.64
N PRO A 55 39.20 12.32 32.55
CA PRO A 55 38.86 11.75 33.86
C PRO A 55 37.92 10.52 33.70
N PRO A 56 37.93 9.58 34.64
CA PRO A 56 37.14 8.38 34.57
C PRO A 56 35.64 8.72 34.52
N ILE A 57 34.96 8.22 33.50
CA ILE A 57 33.53 8.31 33.38
C ILE A 57 32.92 7.32 34.37
N THR A 58 32.30 7.83 35.43
CA THR A 58 31.46 7.01 36.31
C THR A 58 30.27 6.52 35.49
N GLU A 59 30.23 5.24 35.27
CA GLU A 59 29.14 4.55 34.55
C GLU A 59 27.85 4.79 35.34
N GLY A 60 27.03 5.74 34.86
CA GLY A 60 25.71 5.98 35.43
C GLY A 60 24.83 4.75 35.25
N ALA A 61 24.18 4.33 36.32
CA ALA A 61 23.22 3.24 36.31
C ALA A 61 22.21 3.42 35.14
N PRO A 62 21.81 2.35 34.44
CA PRO A 62 20.90 2.44 33.32
C PRO A 62 19.59 3.05 33.81
N THR A 63 19.26 4.22 33.23
CA THR A 63 17.96 4.86 33.44
C THR A 63 16.87 3.86 33.03
N PRO A 64 15.90 3.54 33.90
CA PRO A 64 14.82 2.62 33.53
C PRO A 64 14.11 3.21 32.30
N LYS A 65 14.08 2.43 31.21
CA LYS A 65 13.21 2.74 30.08
C LYS A 65 11.78 2.64 30.60
N VAL A 66 11.19 3.80 30.92
CA VAL A 66 9.76 3.90 31.18
C VAL A 66 9.07 3.53 29.88
N SER A 67 8.51 2.33 29.82
CA SER A 67 7.65 1.94 28.70
C SER A 67 6.48 2.93 28.70
N PRO A 68 6.23 3.68 27.61
CA PRO A 68 5.14 4.64 27.62
C PRO A 68 3.85 3.88 27.91
N THR A 69 3.09 4.36 28.87
CA THR A 69 1.73 3.84 29.15
C THR A 69 0.95 3.84 27.84
N PRO A 70 0.28 2.74 27.45
CA PRO A 70 -0.45 2.68 26.20
C PRO A 70 -1.44 3.85 26.12
N GLN A 71 -1.18 4.79 25.22
CA GLN A 71 -2.08 5.91 25.01
C GLN A 71 -3.23 5.43 24.12
N TRP A 72 -4.44 5.47 24.68
CA TRP A 72 -5.64 5.08 23.94
C TRP A 72 -5.85 5.94 22.69
N ILE A 73 -6.11 5.30 21.57
CA ILE A 73 -6.38 5.97 20.30
C ILE A 73 -7.82 6.46 20.32
N ARG A 74 -7.99 7.78 20.49
CA ARG A 74 -9.31 8.42 20.55
C ARG A 74 -9.71 9.13 19.27
N GLN A 75 -8.86 9.11 18.25
CA GLN A 75 -9.06 9.88 17.03
C GLN A 75 -8.83 8.99 15.81
N LEU A 76 -9.72 9.09 14.84
CA LEU A 76 -9.55 8.64 13.48
C LEU A 76 -9.21 9.85 12.60
N CYS A 77 -8.20 9.75 11.75
CA CYS A 77 -7.82 10.79 10.82
C CYS A 77 -8.39 10.52 9.42
N SER A 78 -8.52 11.55 8.59
CA SER A 78 -8.89 11.35 7.21
C SER A 78 -7.77 10.59 6.46
N PRO A 79 -8.08 9.63 5.59
CA PRO A 79 -7.08 8.98 4.75
C PRO A 79 -6.56 9.86 3.61
N LEU A 80 -7.19 11.01 3.35
CA LEU A 80 -6.83 11.99 2.32
C LEU A 80 -6.70 13.38 2.94
N ALA A 81 -5.57 14.05 2.69
CA ALA A 81 -5.21 15.30 3.39
C ALA A 81 -6.16 16.47 3.11
N GLU A 82 -6.72 16.53 1.90
CA GLU A 82 -7.61 17.63 1.51
C GLU A 82 -9.09 17.34 1.81
N GLN A 83 -9.40 16.17 2.40
CA GLN A 83 -10.74 15.79 2.79
C GLN A 83 -10.86 15.69 4.32
N THR A 84 -11.93 16.20 4.88
CA THR A 84 -12.28 15.90 6.27
C THR A 84 -12.84 14.48 6.38
N LEU A 85 -12.81 13.89 7.56
CA LEU A 85 -13.37 12.55 7.77
C LEU A 85 -14.87 12.47 7.40
N ALA A 86 -15.62 13.56 7.62
CA ALA A 86 -17.03 13.65 7.27
C ALA A 86 -17.29 13.69 5.75
N GLU A 87 -16.33 14.14 4.96
CA GLU A 87 -16.42 14.19 3.49
C GLU A 87 -16.06 12.86 2.82
N ILE A 88 -15.38 11.94 3.52
CA ILE A 88 -14.94 10.67 2.95
C ILE A 88 -16.09 9.83 2.36
N PRO A 89 -17.28 9.72 2.99
CA PRO A 89 -18.39 8.98 2.39
C PRO A 89 -18.86 9.51 1.03
N GLU A 90 -18.64 10.81 0.73
CA GLU A 90 -19.08 11.45 -0.52
C GLU A 90 -18.19 11.10 -1.72
N ILE A 91 -16.99 10.58 -1.48
CA ILE A 91 -15.98 10.30 -2.51
C ILE A 91 -15.70 8.79 -2.68
N VAL A 92 -16.55 7.92 -2.13
CA VAL A 92 -16.50 6.49 -2.40
C VAL A 92 -16.85 6.26 -3.86
N SER A 93 -15.87 5.80 -4.66
CA SER A 93 -16.03 5.52 -6.09
C SER A 93 -16.30 4.04 -6.37
N ASP A 94 -15.71 3.13 -5.59
CA ASP A 94 -16.03 1.70 -5.59
C ASP A 94 -16.14 1.18 -4.15
N PRO A 95 -17.35 0.76 -3.72
CA PRO A 95 -17.58 0.34 -2.36
C PRO A 95 -17.01 -1.07 -2.08
N TYR A 96 -16.82 -1.36 -0.79
CA TYR A 96 -16.50 -2.69 -0.31
C TYR A 96 -17.54 -3.72 -0.78
N ASN A 97 -17.07 -4.72 -1.52
CA ASN A 97 -17.88 -5.80 -2.10
C ASN A 97 -17.12 -7.12 -2.01
N PRO A 98 -17.01 -7.72 -0.81
CA PRO A 98 -16.11 -8.85 -0.59
C PRO A 98 -16.59 -10.12 -1.27
N PRO A 99 -15.66 -11.01 -1.63
CA PRO A 99 -15.98 -12.35 -2.07
C PRO A 99 -16.42 -13.23 -0.89
N PRO A 100 -16.93 -14.44 -1.16
CA PRO A 100 -17.01 -15.48 -0.15
C PRO A 100 -15.64 -15.76 0.50
N PRO A 101 -15.59 -16.23 1.76
CA PRO A 101 -14.34 -16.56 2.43
C PRO A 101 -13.45 -17.50 1.61
N GLY A 102 -12.15 -17.23 1.58
CA GLY A 102 -11.16 -18.02 0.86
C GLY A 102 -11.08 -17.75 -0.65
N ARG A 103 -11.82 -16.77 -1.15
CA ARG A 103 -11.83 -16.36 -2.56
C ARG A 103 -11.13 -15.03 -2.72
N ASP A 104 -10.60 -14.77 -3.91
CA ASP A 104 -9.80 -13.58 -4.22
C ASP A 104 -10.50 -12.56 -5.13
N GLU A 105 -11.57 -12.96 -5.79
CA GLU A 105 -12.36 -12.09 -6.65
C GLU A 105 -13.09 -10.98 -5.88
N ARG A 106 -13.55 -9.95 -6.58
CA ARG A 106 -14.27 -8.78 -6.06
C ARG A 106 -13.38 -7.81 -5.26
N HIS A 107 -14.04 -6.85 -4.60
CA HIS A 107 -13.40 -5.71 -3.99
C HIS A 107 -13.28 -5.87 -2.47
N HIS A 108 -12.06 -6.09 -1.96
CA HIS A 108 -11.78 -6.32 -0.53
C HIS A 108 -11.63 -5.03 0.29
N GLY A 109 -11.61 -3.89 -0.38
CA GLY A 109 -11.47 -2.57 0.22
C GLY A 109 -12.54 -1.59 -0.24
N VAL A 110 -12.24 -0.32 -0.13
CA VAL A 110 -13.02 0.81 -0.66
C VAL A 110 -12.08 1.67 -1.48
N ASP A 111 -12.52 2.10 -2.65
CA ASP A 111 -11.80 3.07 -3.45
C ASP A 111 -12.37 4.47 -3.26
N PHE A 112 -11.48 5.43 -3.08
CA PHE A 112 -11.80 6.84 -2.97
C PHE A 112 -11.26 7.60 -4.18
N ALA A 113 -12.17 8.16 -4.97
CA ALA A 113 -11.85 9.00 -6.10
C ALA A 113 -12.89 10.11 -6.28
N TYR A 114 -12.48 11.21 -6.90
CA TYR A 114 -13.37 12.28 -7.26
C TYR A 114 -12.89 13.05 -8.51
N TYR A 115 -13.83 13.75 -9.14
CA TYR A 115 -13.59 14.70 -10.23
C TYR A 115 -14.15 16.06 -9.85
N HIS A 116 -13.38 17.13 -10.15
CA HIS A 116 -13.80 18.52 -9.93
C HIS A 116 -14.29 18.80 -8.52
N ARG A 117 -13.49 18.38 -7.52
CA ARG A 117 -13.78 18.65 -6.12
C ARG A 117 -12.78 19.67 -5.54
N LYS A 118 -13.31 20.69 -4.85
CA LYS A 118 -12.51 21.81 -4.35
C LYS A 118 -11.69 22.42 -5.51
N ASN A 119 -10.38 22.54 -5.38
CA ASN A 119 -9.50 23.13 -6.40
C ASN A 119 -8.81 22.11 -7.30
N ARG A 120 -9.25 20.83 -7.26
CA ARG A 120 -8.65 19.74 -8.03
C ARG A 120 -9.58 19.24 -9.14
N THR A 121 -8.96 18.85 -10.25
CA THR A 121 -9.66 18.13 -11.33
C THR A 121 -9.88 16.67 -10.98
N THR A 122 -8.90 16.05 -10.31
CA THR A 122 -8.94 14.67 -9.82
C THR A 122 -8.23 14.61 -8.47
N ASN A 123 -8.32 13.48 -7.77
CA ASN A 123 -7.54 13.24 -6.55
C ASN A 123 -6.10 12.76 -6.82
N GLU A 124 -5.66 12.64 -8.07
CA GLU A 124 -4.27 12.27 -8.40
C GLU A 124 -3.27 13.21 -7.72
N GLY A 125 -2.24 12.65 -7.07
CA GLY A 125 -1.24 13.42 -6.33
C GLY A 125 -1.74 14.00 -4.99
N GLU A 126 -2.99 13.75 -4.56
CA GLU A 126 -3.42 14.10 -3.19
C GLU A 126 -2.66 13.27 -2.17
N ILE A 127 -2.26 13.88 -1.04
CA ILE A 127 -1.52 13.18 0.00
C ILE A 127 -2.42 12.15 0.68
N VAL A 128 -1.96 10.90 0.71
CA VAL A 128 -2.55 9.81 1.48
C VAL A 128 -2.01 9.85 2.91
N GLN A 129 -2.90 9.75 3.88
CA GLN A 129 -2.58 9.83 5.30
C GLN A 129 -3.00 8.57 6.08
N ALA A 130 -2.28 8.30 7.16
CA ALA A 130 -2.62 7.20 8.05
C ALA A 130 -3.93 7.48 8.81
N LEU A 131 -4.87 6.54 8.73
CA LEU A 131 -6.17 6.57 9.39
C LEU A 131 -6.05 6.53 10.92
N LEU A 132 -5.11 5.72 11.42
CA LEU A 132 -4.79 5.50 12.82
C LEU A 132 -3.27 5.46 13.02
N PRO A 133 -2.77 5.71 14.23
CA PRO A 133 -1.36 5.48 14.52
C PRO A 133 -1.06 3.98 14.60
N GLY A 134 0.16 3.60 14.25
CA GLY A 134 0.61 2.21 14.27
C GLY A 134 2.03 2.05 13.80
N GLN A 135 2.42 0.83 13.47
CA GLN A 135 3.71 0.50 12.90
C GLN A 135 3.57 0.05 11.45
N VAL A 136 4.46 0.51 10.58
CA VAL A 136 4.55 0.03 9.19
C VAL A 136 5.08 -1.40 9.19
N ILE A 137 4.29 -2.34 8.66
CA ILE A 137 4.62 -3.77 8.59
C ILE A 137 4.90 -4.26 7.17
N ALA A 138 4.62 -3.43 6.18
CA ALA A 138 5.03 -3.62 4.79
C ALA A 138 5.13 -2.28 4.08
N THR A 139 6.16 -2.14 3.24
CA THR A 139 6.26 -1.15 2.18
C THR A 139 6.56 -1.87 0.88
N VAL A 140 5.76 -1.61 -0.15
CA VAL A 140 5.85 -2.32 -1.42
C VAL A 140 5.98 -1.31 -2.54
N ILE A 141 6.86 -1.60 -3.50
CA ILE A 141 7.09 -0.77 -4.67
C ILE A 141 6.89 -1.64 -5.92
N ASP A 142 5.95 -1.22 -6.76
CA ASP A 142 5.67 -1.79 -8.08
C ASP A 142 5.41 -3.32 -8.08
N GLN A 143 4.73 -3.83 -7.05
CA GLN A 143 4.29 -5.24 -7.01
C GLN A 143 2.80 -5.37 -7.32
N LEU A 144 2.47 -6.27 -8.24
CA LEU A 144 1.06 -6.53 -8.60
C LEU A 144 0.36 -7.43 -7.58
N PRO A 145 -0.92 -7.18 -7.22
CA PRO A 145 -1.84 -6.22 -7.88
C PRO A 145 -1.80 -4.80 -7.33
N TYR A 146 -1.24 -4.56 -6.17
CA TYR A 146 -1.40 -3.32 -5.40
C TYR A 146 -0.56 -2.13 -5.91
N GLY A 147 0.51 -2.40 -6.69
CA GLY A 147 1.46 -1.37 -7.11
C GLY A 147 2.34 -0.91 -5.95
N ASN A 148 2.37 0.40 -5.73
CA ASN A 148 3.02 1.00 -4.58
C ASN A 148 2.03 1.03 -3.41
N MET A 149 2.41 0.47 -2.25
CA MET A 149 1.51 0.36 -1.11
C MET A 149 2.21 0.36 0.24
N VAL A 150 1.43 0.60 1.29
CA VAL A 150 1.84 0.49 2.70
C VAL A 150 0.80 -0.31 3.46
N ILE A 151 1.25 -1.16 4.41
CA ILE A 151 0.38 -1.74 5.43
C ILE A 151 0.86 -1.25 6.79
N ILE A 152 -0.10 -0.81 7.61
CA ILE A 152 0.11 -0.37 8.99
C ILE A 152 -0.64 -1.30 9.92
N GLU A 153 0.03 -1.76 10.98
CA GLU A 153 -0.58 -2.45 12.11
C GLU A 153 -0.87 -1.45 13.23
N THR A 154 -2.11 -1.42 13.69
CA THR A 154 -2.51 -0.76 14.93
C THR A 154 -2.82 -1.84 15.98
N GLU A 155 -2.02 -1.89 17.05
CA GLU A 155 -2.24 -2.88 18.12
C GLU A 155 -3.65 -2.78 18.71
N GLY A 156 -4.35 -3.91 18.82
CA GLY A 156 -5.69 -3.98 19.40
C GLY A 156 -5.76 -3.46 20.83
N SER A 157 -4.67 -3.62 21.59
CA SER A 157 -4.55 -3.11 22.98
C SER A 157 -4.67 -1.57 23.06
N ARG A 158 -4.35 -0.85 21.99
CA ARG A 158 -4.40 0.63 21.90
C ARG A 158 -5.76 1.15 21.44
N LEU A 159 -6.64 0.29 20.93
CA LEU A 159 -7.97 0.68 20.45
C LEU A 159 -8.99 0.75 21.58
N PRO A 160 -9.95 1.70 21.53
CA PRO A 160 -11.08 1.76 22.48
C PRO A 160 -11.85 0.44 22.53
N THR A 161 -12.33 0.07 23.71
CA THR A 161 -13.11 -1.18 23.90
C THR A 161 -14.35 -1.21 23.02
N GLU A 162 -15.03 -0.07 22.89
CA GLU A 162 -16.23 0.11 22.08
C GLU A 162 -15.94 -0.18 20.59
N LEU A 163 -14.81 0.32 20.08
CA LEU A 163 -14.40 0.06 18.70
C LEU A 163 -14.03 -1.41 18.50
N ARG A 164 -13.25 -2.00 19.43
CA ARG A 164 -12.92 -3.44 19.38
C ARG A 164 -14.16 -4.32 19.36
N THR A 165 -15.13 -4.01 20.21
CA THR A 165 -16.42 -4.72 20.26
C THR A 165 -17.22 -4.51 18.97
N ASN A 166 -17.30 -3.27 18.48
CA ASN A 166 -17.95 -2.97 17.21
C ASN A 166 -17.35 -3.79 16.06
N LEU A 167 -16.02 -3.88 15.97
CA LEU A 167 -15.32 -4.63 14.91
C LEU A 167 -15.37 -6.15 15.11
N GLY A 168 -15.74 -6.65 16.28
CA GLY A 168 -15.69 -8.08 16.61
C GLY A 168 -14.25 -8.59 16.71
N MET A 169 -13.34 -7.77 17.25
CA MET A 169 -11.93 -8.08 17.44
C MET A 169 -11.75 -9.08 18.58
N ALA A 170 -11.02 -10.17 18.35
CA ALA A 170 -10.66 -11.14 19.36
C ALA A 170 -9.42 -10.71 20.19
N PRO A 171 -9.21 -11.25 21.39
CA PRO A 171 -7.97 -11.05 22.14
C PRO A 171 -6.74 -11.50 21.32
N GLY A 172 -5.69 -10.69 21.31
CA GLY A 172 -4.45 -10.98 20.56
C GLY A 172 -4.51 -10.63 19.07
N GLU A 173 -5.61 -10.03 18.61
CA GLU A 173 -5.69 -9.46 17.26
C GLU A 173 -5.27 -8.00 17.25
N SER A 174 -4.74 -7.57 16.11
CA SER A 174 -4.50 -6.20 15.71
C SER A 174 -5.41 -5.79 14.55
N LEU A 175 -5.54 -4.50 14.37
CA LEU A 175 -6.18 -3.87 13.22
C LEU A 175 -5.11 -3.50 12.19
N TYR A 176 -5.31 -3.93 10.97
CA TYR A 176 -4.42 -3.67 9.84
C TYR A 176 -5.12 -2.80 8.80
N HIS A 177 -4.37 -1.80 8.27
CA HIS A 177 -4.84 -0.95 7.18
C HIS A 177 -3.84 -1.00 6.03
N LEU A 178 -4.33 -1.33 4.83
CA LEU A 178 -3.56 -1.32 3.60
C LEU A 178 -3.99 -0.14 2.74
N TYR A 179 -3.02 0.65 2.28
CA TYR A 179 -3.19 1.79 1.38
C TYR A 179 -2.44 1.49 0.09
N ALA A 180 -3.12 1.48 -1.05
CA ALA A 180 -2.51 1.08 -2.31
C ALA A 180 -2.73 2.08 -3.45
N HIS A 181 -2.08 1.76 -4.57
CA HIS A 181 -2.09 2.49 -5.83
C HIS A 181 -1.42 3.87 -5.77
N PHE A 182 -0.43 4.05 -4.87
CA PHE A 182 0.33 5.30 -4.79
C PHE A 182 0.99 5.65 -6.12
N GLY A 183 1.11 6.96 -6.41
CA GLY A 183 1.78 7.45 -7.62
C GLY A 183 3.29 7.19 -7.60
N ASP A 184 3.89 7.43 -6.44
CA ASP A 184 5.32 7.24 -6.19
C ASP A 184 5.56 6.19 -5.11
N ALA A 185 6.84 5.87 -4.86
CA ALA A 185 7.23 5.02 -3.74
C ALA A 185 6.70 5.60 -2.41
N PRO A 186 6.34 4.73 -1.44
CA PRO A 186 5.91 5.18 -0.12
C PRO A 186 6.91 6.12 0.56
N LEU A 187 6.40 7.10 1.32
CA LEU A 187 7.21 8.07 2.09
C LEU A 187 7.72 7.51 3.41
N VAL A 188 7.34 6.30 3.75
CA VAL A 188 7.64 5.62 5.01
C VAL A 188 8.29 4.27 4.74
N SER A 189 8.99 3.73 5.74
CA SER A 189 9.71 2.46 5.65
C SER A 189 9.14 1.44 6.64
N MET A 190 9.32 0.16 6.32
CA MET A 190 8.96 -0.93 7.23
C MET A 190 9.65 -0.75 8.60
N GLY A 191 8.87 -0.87 9.67
CA GLY A 191 9.32 -0.65 11.05
C GLY A 191 9.07 0.77 11.58
N ASP A 192 8.75 1.74 10.72
CA ASP A 192 8.44 3.10 11.17
C ASP A 192 7.18 3.16 12.04
N GLU A 193 7.25 3.93 13.13
CA GLU A 193 6.09 4.30 13.94
C GLU A 193 5.36 5.47 13.27
N ILE A 194 4.07 5.31 13.03
CA ILE A 194 3.23 6.24 12.31
C ILE A 194 2.22 6.91 13.24
N ALA A 195 2.11 8.22 13.11
CA ALA A 195 1.06 9.00 13.76
C ALA A 195 -0.21 9.04 12.89
N CYS A 196 -1.39 9.22 13.53
CA CYS A 196 -2.63 9.52 12.82
C CYS A 196 -2.49 10.79 11.98
N GLY A 197 -2.88 10.76 10.71
CA GLY A 197 -2.73 11.86 9.77
C GLY A 197 -1.33 12.03 9.19
N GLN A 198 -0.37 11.17 9.52
CA GLN A 198 0.95 11.20 8.89
C GLN A 198 0.87 10.81 7.42
N ALA A 199 1.59 11.56 6.56
CA ALA A 199 1.68 11.28 5.13
C ALA A 199 2.37 9.93 4.86
N LEU A 200 1.77 9.13 3.99
CA LEU A 200 2.24 7.81 3.58
C LEU A 200 2.72 7.77 2.13
N GLY A 201 2.16 8.61 1.29
CA GLY A 201 2.39 8.69 -0.15
C GLY A 201 1.42 9.64 -0.81
N THR A 202 1.24 9.49 -2.12
CA THR A 202 0.29 10.28 -2.92
C THR A 202 -0.63 9.34 -3.70
N VAL A 203 -1.86 9.75 -3.91
CA VAL A 203 -2.81 9.03 -4.78
C VAL A 203 -2.23 8.93 -6.19
N GLY A 204 -2.30 7.73 -6.76
CA GLY A 204 -1.86 7.45 -8.12
C GLY A 204 -2.67 6.34 -8.76
N ALA A 205 -2.06 5.65 -9.71
CA ALA A 205 -2.66 4.57 -10.48
C ALA A 205 -1.68 3.40 -10.69
N SER A 206 -0.77 3.16 -9.75
CA SER A 206 0.13 2.01 -9.82
C SER A 206 -0.63 0.71 -9.55
N GLY A 207 -0.15 -0.41 -10.10
CA GLY A 207 -0.76 -1.72 -9.89
C GLY A 207 -1.42 -2.32 -11.11
N TYR A 208 -2.20 -3.39 -10.91
CA TYR A 208 -2.76 -4.18 -11.99
C TYR A 208 -4.10 -3.63 -12.48
N ASN A 209 -4.18 -3.28 -13.76
CA ASN A 209 -5.41 -2.79 -14.43
C ASN A 209 -6.02 -1.52 -13.80
N ILE A 210 -5.23 -0.69 -13.14
CA ILE A 210 -5.69 0.58 -12.61
C ILE A 210 -5.77 1.60 -13.74
N VAL A 211 -6.99 2.05 -14.06
CA VAL A 211 -7.25 2.98 -15.17
C VAL A 211 -7.27 4.43 -14.70
N ASN A 212 -7.87 4.68 -13.54
CA ASN A 212 -8.04 6.02 -12.98
C ASN A 212 -7.35 6.12 -11.62
N PRO A 213 -6.72 7.27 -11.31
CA PRO A 213 -6.15 7.49 -9.99
C PRO A 213 -7.18 7.38 -8.88
N HIS A 214 -6.88 6.61 -7.83
CA HIS A 214 -7.71 6.49 -6.64
C HIS A 214 -6.87 5.99 -5.45
N LEU A 215 -7.35 6.21 -4.24
CA LEU A 215 -6.86 5.53 -3.07
C LEU A 215 -7.67 4.27 -2.82
N HIS A 216 -7.03 3.10 -2.88
CA HIS A 216 -7.59 1.84 -2.41
C HIS A 216 -7.23 1.64 -0.94
N LEU A 217 -8.25 1.46 -0.09
CA LEU A 217 -8.09 1.24 1.35
C LEU A 217 -8.73 -0.09 1.75
N GLU A 218 -7.92 -1.01 2.32
CA GLU A 218 -8.42 -2.21 2.98
C GLU A 218 -8.28 -2.12 4.49
N THR A 219 -9.19 -2.76 5.22
CA THR A 219 -9.07 -2.97 6.67
C THR A 219 -9.26 -4.43 7.02
N ARG A 220 -8.41 -4.95 7.93
CA ARG A 220 -8.45 -6.35 8.35
C ARG A 220 -8.18 -6.50 9.84
N LEU A 221 -8.70 -7.57 10.42
CA LEU A 221 -8.33 -8.05 11.74
C LEU A 221 -7.51 -9.32 11.58
N GLY A 222 -6.42 -9.43 12.32
CA GLY A 222 -5.53 -10.59 12.27
C GLY A 222 -4.64 -10.68 13.50
N PRO A 223 -3.83 -11.76 13.62
CA PRO A 223 -2.88 -11.93 14.72
C PRO A 223 -1.93 -10.74 14.83
N ALA A 224 -1.67 -10.26 16.05
CA ALA A 224 -0.74 -9.15 16.29
C ALA A 224 0.70 -9.54 15.91
N GLY A 225 1.49 -8.55 15.47
CA GLY A 225 2.92 -8.68 15.21
C GLY A 225 3.28 -9.35 13.89
N GLN A 226 2.35 -9.45 12.93
CA GLN A 226 2.66 -9.97 11.60
C GLN A 226 3.42 -8.94 10.77
N GLN A 227 4.35 -9.40 9.93
CA GLN A 227 5.14 -8.56 9.03
C GLN A 227 5.21 -9.20 7.64
N PHE A 228 5.34 -8.36 6.60
CA PHE A 228 5.40 -8.80 5.22
C PHE A 228 6.66 -8.23 4.51
N PRO A 229 7.87 -8.64 4.93
CA PRO A 229 9.12 -8.04 4.43
C PRO A 229 9.39 -8.32 2.95
N ALA A 230 8.84 -9.39 2.39
CA ALA A 230 8.95 -9.69 0.96
C ALA A 230 7.95 -8.91 0.09
N GLY A 231 6.98 -8.21 0.71
CA GLY A 231 5.86 -7.61 -0.01
C GLY A 231 4.77 -8.63 -0.37
N MET A 232 3.97 -8.33 -1.40
CA MET A 232 2.75 -9.08 -1.76
C MET A 232 2.54 -9.19 -3.28
N GLY A 233 3.57 -9.55 -4.05
CA GLY A 233 3.45 -9.79 -5.49
C GLY A 233 2.67 -11.06 -5.80
N PHE A 234 1.69 -11.02 -6.74
CA PHE A 234 0.91 -12.20 -7.10
C PHE A 234 0.66 -12.35 -8.62
N TYR A 235 -0.06 -11.45 -9.27
CA TYR A 235 -0.52 -11.63 -10.67
C TYR A 235 0.59 -11.51 -11.72
N THR A 236 1.80 -11.96 -11.42
CA THR A 236 2.95 -11.95 -12.33
C THR A 236 3.82 -13.18 -12.11
N THR A 237 4.44 -13.67 -13.19
CA THR A 237 5.42 -14.76 -13.11
C THR A 237 6.72 -14.33 -12.41
N ALA A 238 6.99 -13.03 -12.33
CA ALA A 238 8.15 -12.48 -11.63
C ALA A 238 8.02 -12.48 -10.10
N ALA A 239 6.79 -12.61 -9.54
CA ALA A 239 6.60 -12.67 -8.11
C ALA A 239 7.31 -13.89 -7.51
N SER A 240 8.06 -13.70 -6.43
CA SER A 240 8.69 -14.75 -5.66
C SER A 240 7.67 -15.63 -4.92
N GLU A 241 8.10 -16.78 -4.43
CA GLU A 241 7.25 -17.64 -3.60
C GLU A 241 6.80 -16.93 -2.32
N ALA A 242 7.73 -16.25 -1.62
CA ALA A 242 7.42 -15.50 -0.40
C ALA A 242 6.41 -14.36 -0.62
N GLU A 243 6.48 -13.64 -1.74
CA GLU A 243 5.48 -12.63 -2.11
C GLU A 243 4.10 -13.24 -2.31
N ARG A 244 4.02 -14.39 -3.01
CA ARG A 244 2.75 -15.11 -3.25
C ARG A 244 2.16 -15.66 -1.96
N GLU A 245 2.99 -16.23 -1.07
CA GLU A 245 2.57 -16.71 0.24
C GLU A 245 2.02 -15.57 1.09
N ASN A 246 2.70 -14.41 1.14
CA ASN A 246 2.23 -13.22 1.83
C ASN A 246 0.88 -12.74 1.26
N TYR A 247 0.75 -12.69 -0.07
CA TYR A 247 -0.50 -12.31 -0.71
C TYR A 247 -1.64 -13.26 -0.35
N GLN A 248 -1.41 -14.57 -0.44
CA GLN A 248 -2.41 -15.58 -0.08
C GLN A 248 -2.76 -15.53 1.41
N LEU A 249 -1.78 -15.33 2.28
CA LEU A 249 -2.00 -15.14 3.70
C LEU A 249 -2.90 -13.94 3.96
N TRP A 250 -2.65 -12.82 3.29
CA TRP A 250 -3.46 -11.61 3.39
C TRP A 250 -4.87 -11.79 2.80
N ARG A 251 -4.98 -12.32 1.58
CA ARG A 251 -6.22 -12.29 0.78
C ARG A 251 -7.17 -13.45 1.04
N THR A 252 -6.65 -14.67 1.14
CA THR A 252 -7.49 -15.87 0.98
C THR A 252 -7.39 -16.87 2.14
N SER A 253 -6.39 -16.75 3.02
CA SER A 253 -6.19 -17.71 4.12
C SER A 253 -7.29 -17.71 5.20
N GLY A 254 -8.02 -16.59 5.32
CA GLY A 254 -8.94 -16.36 6.43
C GLY A 254 -8.28 -15.93 7.75
N VAL A 255 -6.94 -15.90 7.81
CA VAL A 255 -6.17 -15.41 8.97
C VAL A 255 -6.39 -13.91 9.15
N PHE A 256 -6.36 -13.16 8.04
CA PHE A 256 -6.67 -11.74 8.01
C PHE A 256 -8.11 -11.53 7.54
N ARG A 257 -9.01 -11.30 8.49
CA ARG A 257 -10.45 -11.12 8.21
C ARG A 257 -10.74 -9.69 7.77
N HIS A 258 -11.01 -9.49 6.48
CA HIS A 258 -11.37 -8.18 5.93
C HIS A 258 -12.76 -7.72 6.41
N PHE A 259 -12.93 -6.42 6.51
CA PHE A 259 -14.22 -5.78 6.77
C PHE A 259 -14.29 -4.42 6.05
N ASP A 260 -15.50 -3.87 5.89
CA ASP A 260 -15.74 -2.57 5.26
C ASP A 260 -15.02 -1.44 6.01
N PRO A 261 -14.00 -0.77 5.42
CA PRO A 261 -13.34 0.39 6.03
C PRO A 261 -14.32 1.48 6.49
N MET A 262 -15.43 1.64 5.77
CA MET A 262 -16.47 2.63 6.10
C MET A 262 -17.16 2.34 7.42
N ARG A 263 -17.14 1.09 7.92
CA ARG A 263 -17.69 0.74 9.24
C ARG A 263 -16.98 1.50 10.36
N MET A 264 -15.65 1.59 10.27
CA MET A 264 -14.85 2.30 11.25
C MET A 264 -15.04 3.82 11.15
N ILE A 265 -15.09 4.35 9.92
CA ILE A 265 -15.34 5.78 9.66
C ILE A 265 -16.70 6.17 10.22
N ARG A 266 -17.77 5.43 9.92
CA ARG A 266 -19.12 5.69 10.47
C ARG A 266 -19.13 5.63 11.99
N PHE A 267 -18.50 4.64 12.60
CA PHE A 267 -18.42 4.53 14.06
C PHE A 267 -17.83 5.80 14.71
N TYR A 268 -16.77 6.36 14.14
CA TYR A 268 -16.17 7.60 14.67
C TYR A 268 -17.00 8.84 14.40
N LEU A 269 -17.70 8.92 13.30
CA LEU A 269 -18.60 10.06 13.00
C LEU A 269 -19.79 10.07 13.96
N GLU A 270 -20.44 8.91 14.16
CA GLU A 270 -21.59 8.77 15.07
C GLU A 270 -21.22 8.99 16.56
N SER A 271 -20.00 8.66 16.96
CA SER A 271 -19.56 8.84 18.35
C SER A 271 -19.28 10.31 18.73
N ARG A 272 -19.39 11.24 17.80
CA ARG A 272 -19.15 12.69 18.00
C ARG A 272 -20.41 13.54 18.00
N GLU A 273 -21.54 12.94 17.65
CA GLU A 273 -22.87 13.54 17.79
C GLU A 273 -23.42 13.34 19.22
#